data_6f9348510af3cd8e96be82fbfde844ed
#
_entry.id   6f9348510af3cd8e96be82fbfde844ed
#
_cell.length_a   1.000
_cell.length_b   1.000
_cell.length_c   1.000
_cell.angle_alpha   90.00
_cell.angle_beta   90.00
_cell.angle_gamma   90.00
#
_symmetry.space_group_name_H-M   'P 1'
#
loop_
_entity.id
_entity.type
_entity.pdbx_description
1 polymer ?
#
loop_
_entity_poly.entity_id
_entity_poly.type
_entity_poly.pdbx_seq_one_letter_code
_entity_poly.pdbx_strand_id
1 'polypeptide(L)'
;MIYVERTQSDGKVRAGIVGAIDLEEYDYRKGSKSAVRATEATVVERIPPRIKVRRGAPVELPHIMILVDDTEKSVVEPLEAHKGEMKKLYDFDLMKKGGHIAGYLIEKPMQEKIIAALEKLGDIDAFNTKYGLKETSPLVYAMGDGNHSLATAKEFYEEQKRENPDKDMSNALCRYALVEIVNLHSPALEFEAIHRIVTDVDTKALMSEMTAALELSEEKSEQAIVVCDNGEEKTLYIHKPTSKLTVGSLQNFLDSYIKEKGGKVDYIHGAEVIRELSAKENSIGFMLPDMGKEELFPTVIVDGALPRKTFSLSLIHISEPTRQ
;
A
#
# COMPACT_ATOMS: atom_id res chain seq x y z
N MET A 1 -8.51 21.59 4.86
CA MET A 1 -7.37 20.72 4.52
C MET A 1 -6.10 21.26 5.17
N ILE A 2 -5.13 20.40 5.44
CA ILE A 2 -3.84 20.79 6.04
C ILE A 2 -2.71 20.29 5.10
N TYR A 3 -1.84 21.20 4.67
CA TYR A 3 -0.59 20.81 4.04
C TYR A 3 0.37 20.35 5.13
N VAL A 4 0.94 19.16 5.00
CA VAL A 4 1.85 18.57 5.96
C VAL A 4 3.20 18.27 5.31
N GLU A 5 4.27 18.63 6.00
CA GLU A 5 5.63 18.21 5.66
C GLU A 5 6.15 17.32 6.79
N ARG A 6 6.59 16.14 6.45
CA ARG A 6 7.25 15.25 7.38
C ARG A 6 8.68 14.97 6.94
N THR A 7 9.64 15.47 7.69
CA THR A 7 11.05 15.09 7.55
C THR A 7 11.25 13.75 8.21
N GLN A 8 11.67 12.77 7.45
CA GLN A 8 11.96 11.42 7.91
C GLN A 8 13.33 11.36 8.60
N SER A 9 13.64 10.23 9.26
CA SER A 9 14.91 10.03 9.95
C SER A 9 16.14 10.04 9.02
N ASP A 10 15.96 9.73 7.74
CA ASP A 10 16.97 9.81 6.69
C ASP A 10 17.12 11.22 6.07
N GLY A 11 16.35 12.19 6.54
CA GLY A 11 16.37 13.58 6.08
C GLY A 11 15.48 13.86 4.87
N LYS A 12 14.85 12.86 4.26
CA LYS A 12 13.88 13.07 3.18
C LYS A 12 12.62 13.73 3.70
N VAL A 13 12.05 14.65 2.92
CA VAL A 13 10.80 15.34 3.26
C VAL A 13 9.66 14.78 2.43
N ARG A 14 8.68 14.20 3.12
CA ARG A 14 7.40 13.82 2.52
C ARG A 14 6.40 14.95 2.71
N ALA A 15 5.88 15.45 1.60
CA ALA A 15 4.80 16.41 1.57
C ALA A 15 3.46 15.71 1.27
N GLY A 16 2.39 16.17 1.92
CA GLY A 16 1.06 15.61 1.73
C GLY A 16 -0.04 16.58 2.11
N ILE A 17 -1.28 16.18 1.83
CA ILE A 17 -2.49 16.92 2.18
C ILE A 17 -3.34 16.06 3.09
N VAL A 18 -3.51 16.50 4.33
CA VAL A 18 -4.43 15.87 5.29
C VAL A 18 -5.82 16.41 5.07
N GLY A 19 -6.76 15.52 4.87
CA GLY A 19 -8.16 15.80 4.63
C GLY A 19 -9.04 14.62 5.00
N ALA A 20 -10.29 14.66 4.57
CA ALA A 20 -11.24 13.58 4.76
C ALA A 20 -11.68 13.01 3.41
N ILE A 21 -11.77 11.69 3.34
CA ILE A 21 -12.30 10.98 2.17
C ILE A 21 -13.70 10.49 2.47
N ASP A 22 -14.60 10.55 1.47
CA ASP A 22 -15.94 10.02 1.57
C ASP A 22 -15.92 8.50 1.38
N LEU A 23 -16.38 7.78 2.38
CA LEU A 23 -16.39 6.31 2.36
C LEU A 23 -17.41 5.73 1.36
N GLU A 24 -18.35 6.52 0.83
CA GLU A 24 -19.19 6.07 -0.27
C GLU A 24 -18.39 5.85 -1.56
N GLU A 25 -17.31 6.61 -1.75
CA GLU A 25 -16.40 6.49 -2.91
C GLU A 25 -15.31 5.41 -2.73
N TYR A 26 -15.33 4.69 -1.59
CA TYR A 26 -14.34 3.65 -1.28
C TYR A 26 -14.94 2.25 -1.30
N ASP A 27 -14.25 1.35 -1.98
CA ASP A 27 -14.52 -0.10 -1.94
C ASP A 27 -13.20 -0.86 -1.89
N TYR A 28 -13.02 -1.70 -0.87
CA TYR A 28 -11.81 -2.50 -0.66
C TYR A 28 -11.86 -3.89 -1.29
N ARG A 29 -12.97 -4.25 -1.93
CA ARG A 29 -13.10 -5.55 -2.61
C ARG A 29 -12.20 -5.59 -3.84
N LYS A 30 -11.57 -6.75 -4.07
CA LYS A 30 -10.74 -6.96 -5.25
C LYS A 30 -11.55 -6.73 -6.53
N GLY A 31 -10.99 -5.96 -7.46
CA GLY A 31 -11.64 -5.63 -8.73
C GLY A 31 -12.71 -4.54 -8.64
N SER A 32 -12.80 -3.84 -7.52
CA SER A 32 -13.66 -2.67 -7.36
C SER A 32 -13.45 -1.64 -8.46
N LYS A 33 -14.50 -0.91 -8.80
CA LYS A 33 -14.48 0.20 -9.78
C LYS A 33 -14.66 1.57 -9.13
N SER A 34 -14.59 1.66 -7.80
CA SER A 34 -14.64 2.93 -7.08
C SER A 34 -13.40 3.80 -7.38
N ALA A 35 -13.53 5.12 -7.19
CA ALA A 35 -12.41 6.06 -7.38
C ALA A 35 -11.28 5.82 -6.38
N VAL A 36 -11.63 5.31 -5.18
CA VAL A 36 -10.70 4.94 -4.11
C VAL A 36 -10.65 3.42 -4.01
N ARG A 37 -9.46 2.83 -4.18
CA ARG A 37 -9.32 1.36 -4.14
C ARG A 37 -8.20 0.92 -3.21
N ALA A 38 -8.43 -0.24 -2.57
CA ALA A 38 -7.37 -0.95 -1.88
C ALA A 38 -6.31 -1.43 -2.86
N THR A 39 -5.05 -1.32 -2.48
CA THR A 39 -3.92 -1.84 -3.28
C THR A 39 -3.59 -3.29 -2.95
N GLU A 40 -3.91 -3.73 -1.74
CA GLU A 40 -3.73 -5.11 -1.30
C GLU A 40 -5.06 -5.73 -0.86
N ALA A 41 -5.14 -7.06 -0.94
CA ALA A 41 -6.30 -7.78 -0.44
C ALA A 41 -6.52 -7.55 1.06
N THR A 42 -7.72 -7.13 1.43
CA THR A 42 -8.10 -6.91 2.82
C THR A 42 -8.40 -8.24 3.51
N VAL A 43 -7.76 -8.47 4.66
CA VAL A 43 -8.04 -9.63 5.52
C VAL A 43 -9.29 -9.31 6.33
N VAL A 44 -10.44 -9.84 5.90
CA VAL A 44 -11.77 -9.52 6.45
C VAL A 44 -11.88 -9.86 7.94
N GLU A 45 -11.23 -10.95 8.39
CA GLU A 45 -11.21 -11.39 9.78
C GLU A 45 -10.57 -10.38 10.73
N ARG A 46 -9.78 -9.45 10.21
CA ARG A 46 -9.16 -8.37 11.00
C ARG A 46 -10.09 -7.17 11.23
N ILE A 47 -11.21 -7.08 10.53
CA ILE A 47 -12.14 -5.95 10.62
C ILE A 47 -12.95 -5.96 11.93
N PRO A 48 -13.63 -7.06 12.32
CA PRO A 48 -14.51 -7.04 13.51
C PRO A 48 -13.83 -6.62 14.82
N PRO A 49 -12.60 -7.09 15.17
CA PRO A 49 -11.92 -6.62 16.36
C PRO A 49 -11.63 -5.11 16.35
N ARG A 50 -11.33 -4.55 15.17
CA ARG A 50 -11.07 -3.12 14.99
C ARG A 50 -12.35 -2.28 15.10
N ILE A 51 -13.47 -2.74 14.56
CA ILE A 51 -14.77 -2.11 14.72
C ILE A 51 -15.11 -2.03 16.22
N LYS A 52 -14.88 -3.10 16.97
CA LYS A 52 -15.13 -3.12 18.42
C LYS A 52 -14.34 -2.04 19.18
N VAL A 53 -13.10 -1.80 18.81
CA VAL A 53 -12.27 -0.74 19.40
C VAL A 53 -12.77 0.65 18.98
N ARG A 54 -13.20 0.79 17.72
CA ARG A 54 -13.71 2.02 17.15
C ARG A 54 -15.05 2.45 17.76
N ARG A 55 -15.90 1.47 18.05
CA ARG A 55 -17.24 1.72 18.59
C ARG A 55 -17.14 2.45 19.94
N GLY A 56 -17.71 3.66 20.00
CA GLY A 56 -17.68 4.51 21.18
C GLY A 56 -16.37 5.27 21.42
N ALA A 57 -15.41 5.20 20.52
CA ALA A 57 -14.22 6.01 20.60
C ALA A 57 -14.58 7.50 20.39
N PRO A 58 -14.19 8.41 21.31
CA PRO A 58 -14.51 9.84 21.19
C PRO A 58 -13.71 10.53 20.08
N VAL A 59 -12.57 9.97 19.67
CA VAL A 59 -11.68 10.50 18.64
C VAL A 59 -11.05 9.35 17.88
N GLU A 60 -10.93 9.50 16.56
CA GLU A 60 -10.17 8.63 15.68
C GLU A 60 -9.14 9.43 14.91
N LEU A 61 -7.90 8.98 14.96
CA LEU A 61 -6.78 9.57 14.25
C LEU A 61 -5.98 8.46 13.53
N PRO A 62 -6.62 7.65 12.65
CA PRO A 62 -5.88 6.67 11.89
C PRO A 62 -4.96 7.39 10.91
N HIS A 63 -3.72 6.93 10.78
CA HIS A 63 -2.85 7.38 9.72
C HIS A 63 -3.11 6.53 8.47
N ILE A 64 -3.91 7.04 7.57
CA ILE A 64 -4.25 6.41 6.30
C ILE A 64 -3.57 7.21 5.20
N MET A 65 -2.68 6.56 4.45
CA MET A 65 -2.02 7.18 3.31
C MET A 65 -2.68 6.78 2.01
N ILE A 66 -3.00 7.79 1.21
CA ILE A 66 -3.58 7.64 -0.12
C ILE A 66 -2.58 8.19 -1.14
N LEU A 67 -2.35 7.44 -2.19
CA LEU A 67 -1.46 7.81 -3.28
C LEU A 67 -2.27 8.29 -4.48
N VAL A 68 -1.81 9.35 -5.10
CA VAL A 68 -2.28 9.84 -6.40
C VAL A 68 -1.14 9.75 -7.40
N ASP A 69 -1.44 9.30 -8.63
CA ASP A 69 -0.45 9.21 -9.71
C ASP A 69 -0.40 10.52 -10.50
N ASP A 70 0.17 11.55 -9.88
CA ASP A 70 0.30 12.91 -10.42
C ASP A 70 1.72 13.19 -10.94
N THR A 71 1.99 12.77 -12.18
CA THR A 71 3.29 12.99 -12.85
C THR A 71 3.57 14.46 -13.11
N GLU A 72 2.52 15.29 -13.26
CA GLU A 72 2.62 16.74 -13.51
C GLU A 72 2.87 17.53 -12.22
N LYS A 73 2.82 16.87 -11.05
CA LYS A 73 3.03 17.51 -9.74
C LYS A 73 2.08 18.70 -9.52
N SER A 74 0.83 18.52 -9.87
CA SER A 74 -0.19 19.58 -9.87
C SER A 74 -1.00 19.68 -8.60
N VAL A 75 -0.95 18.65 -7.71
CA VAL A 75 -1.79 18.54 -6.50
C VAL A 75 -1.06 18.99 -5.24
N VAL A 76 0.04 18.32 -4.88
CA VAL A 76 0.74 18.54 -3.60
C VAL A 76 1.85 19.55 -3.72
N GLU A 77 2.68 19.42 -4.73
CA GLU A 77 3.93 20.18 -4.89
C GLU A 77 3.74 21.71 -5.02
N PRO A 78 2.66 22.23 -5.65
CA PRO A 78 2.45 23.69 -5.69
C PRO A 78 2.29 24.34 -4.33
N LEU A 79 1.90 23.57 -3.31
CA LEU A 79 1.70 24.08 -1.95
C LEU A 79 3.01 24.49 -1.26
N GLU A 80 4.12 23.85 -1.60
CA GLU A 80 5.43 24.18 -1.06
C GLU A 80 5.80 25.65 -1.36
N ALA A 81 5.55 26.12 -2.60
CA ALA A 81 5.82 27.49 -3.00
C ALA A 81 4.99 28.53 -2.23
N HIS A 82 3.80 28.16 -1.77
CA HIS A 82 2.87 29.00 -1.03
C HIS A 82 2.93 28.82 0.49
N LYS A 83 3.83 27.99 0.99
CA LYS A 83 3.94 27.67 2.43
C LYS A 83 4.09 28.90 3.32
N GLY A 84 4.86 29.91 2.86
CA GLY A 84 5.06 31.16 3.60
C GLY A 84 3.82 32.01 3.76
N GLU A 85 2.78 31.80 2.93
CA GLU A 85 1.51 32.51 2.97
C GLU A 85 0.46 31.81 3.83
N MET A 86 0.67 30.54 4.16
CA MET A 86 -0.26 29.72 4.93
C MET A 86 -0.09 29.91 6.44
N LYS A 87 -1.15 29.83 7.18
CA LYS A 87 -1.12 29.81 8.64
C LYS A 87 -0.50 28.51 9.13
N LYS A 88 0.67 28.59 9.78
CA LYS A 88 1.28 27.45 10.44
C LYS A 88 0.44 27.03 11.65
N LEU A 89 0.10 25.75 11.73
CA LEU A 89 -0.71 25.16 12.81
C LEU A 89 0.17 24.49 13.86
N TYR A 90 1.19 23.77 13.41
CA TYR A 90 2.18 23.08 14.26
C TYR A 90 3.51 22.91 13.53
N ASP A 91 4.56 22.75 14.32
CA ASP A 91 5.94 22.65 13.84
C ASP A 91 6.79 22.10 15.00
N PHE A 92 7.14 20.80 14.99
CA PHE A 92 7.85 20.16 16.11
C PHE A 92 8.55 18.86 15.72
N ASP A 93 9.54 18.48 16.54
CA ASP A 93 10.24 17.20 16.41
C ASP A 93 9.41 16.05 16.98
N LEU A 94 9.41 14.93 16.25
CA LEU A 94 8.73 13.72 16.67
C LEU A 94 9.54 12.95 17.71
N MET A 95 8.84 12.31 18.65
CA MET A 95 9.47 11.49 19.67
C MET A 95 10.31 10.35 19.08
N LYS A 96 11.23 9.80 19.88
CA LYS A 96 12.11 8.66 19.50
C LYS A 96 12.90 8.88 18.22
N LYS A 97 13.34 10.11 17.97
CA LYS A 97 14.06 10.48 16.73
C LYS A 97 13.26 10.20 15.46
N GLY A 98 11.94 10.28 15.53
CA GLY A 98 11.03 10.02 14.41
C GLY A 98 11.06 11.08 13.30
N GLY A 99 12.00 12.04 13.37
CA GLY A 99 12.11 13.16 12.44
C GLY A 99 11.27 14.36 12.87
N HIS A 100 10.81 15.17 11.93
CA HIS A 100 10.14 16.44 12.18
C HIS A 100 8.80 16.49 11.43
N ILE A 101 7.83 17.24 11.97
CA ILE A 101 6.55 17.45 11.31
C ILE A 101 6.12 18.91 11.41
N ALA A 102 5.68 19.48 10.28
CA ALA A 102 5.08 20.81 10.22
C ALA A 102 3.75 20.75 9.46
N GLY A 103 2.75 21.49 9.93
CA GLY A 103 1.44 21.53 9.29
C GLY A 103 0.93 22.95 9.10
N TYR A 104 0.31 23.19 7.94
CA TYR A 104 -0.13 24.50 7.49
C TYR A 104 -1.58 24.44 7.02
N LEU A 105 -2.39 25.41 7.45
CA LEU A 105 -3.79 25.50 7.04
C LEU A 105 -3.89 25.89 5.56
N ILE A 106 -4.55 25.07 4.77
CA ILE A 106 -4.87 25.39 3.37
C ILE A 106 -6.20 26.13 3.38
N GLU A 107 -6.18 27.39 2.93
CA GLU A 107 -7.37 28.21 2.85
C GLU A 107 -8.23 27.88 1.62
N LYS A 108 -9.50 28.29 1.65
CA LYS A 108 -10.51 27.93 0.65
C LYS A 108 -10.10 28.14 -0.82
N PRO A 109 -9.50 29.27 -1.23
CA PRO A 109 -9.11 29.46 -2.64
C PRO A 109 -8.07 28.43 -3.12
N MET A 110 -7.18 28.00 -2.22
CA MET A 110 -6.18 26.98 -2.53
C MET A 110 -6.79 25.57 -2.53
N GLN A 111 -7.75 25.30 -1.63
CA GLN A 111 -8.51 24.04 -1.63
C GLN A 111 -9.25 23.85 -2.96
N GLU A 112 -9.85 24.89 -3.52
CA GLU A 112 -10.55 24.83 -4.82
C GLU A 112 -9.59 24.44 -5.95
N LYS A 113 -8.35 24.96 -5.95
CA LYS A 113 -7.33 24.57 -6.91
C LYS A 113 -6.90 23.11 -6.77
N ILE A 114 -6.73 22.64 -5.53
CA ILE A 114 -6.39 21.24 -5.25
C ILE A 114 -7.49 20.32 -5.73
N ILE A 115 -8.76 20.64 -5.43
CA ILE A 115 -9.91 19.85 -5.86
C ILE A 115 -9.95 19.79 -7.39
N ALA A 116 -9.79 20.92 -8.09
CA ALA A 116 -9.77 20.94 -9.54
C ALA A 116 -8.61 20.11 -10.15
N ALA A 117 -7.44 20.10 -9.49
CA ALA A 117 -6.31 19.25 -9.92
C ALA A 117 -6.62 17.75 -9.70
N LEU A 118 -7.23 17.39 -8.57
CA LEU A 118 -7.65 16.01 -8.31
C LEU A 118 -8.75 15.55 -9.27
N GLU A 119 -9.74 16.40 -9.57
CA GLU A 119 -10.78 16.12 -10.57
C GLU A 119 -10.17 15.86 -11.94
N LYS A 120 -9.14 16.62 -12.33
CA LYS A 120 -8.41 16.39 -13.58
C LYS A 120 -7.72 15.04 -13.64
N LEU A 121 -7.19 14.53 -12.52
CA LEU A 121 -6.65 13.17 -12.47
C LEU A 121 -7.73 12.09 -12.67
N GLY A 122 -8.98 12.42 -12.36
CA GLY A 122 -10.15 11.56 -12.57
C GLY A 122 -10.80 11.70 -13.94
N ASP A 123 -10.27 12.53 -14.84
CA ASP A 123 -10.78 12.63 -16.20
C ASP A 123 -10.61 11.31 -16.96
N ILE A 124 -11.72 10.77 -17.47
CA ILE A 124 -11.78 9.41 -18.05
C ILE A 124 -10.91 9.29 -19.29
N ASP A 125 -10.90 10.29 -20.15
CA ASP A 125 -10.17 10.25 -21.42
C ASP A 125 -8.66 10.36 -21.18
N ALA A 126 -8.25 11.26 -20.30
CA ALA A 126 -6.86 11.42 -19.88
C ALA A 126 -6.36 10.14 -19.18
N PHE A 127 -7.15 9.56 -18.26
CA PHE A 127 -6.84 8.33 -17.58
C PHE A 127 -6.65 7.16 -18.54
N ASN A 128 -7.62 6.96 -19.45
CA ASN A 128 -7.55 5.88 -20.45
C ASN A 128 -6.35 6.04 -21.39
N THR A 129 -6.03 7.27 -21.78
CA THR A 129 -4.86 7.58 -22.60
C THR A 129 -3.57 7.25 -21.85
N LYS A 130 -3.46 7.66 -20.57
CA LYS A 130 -2.28 7.43 -19.73
C LYS A 130 -1.96 5.94 -19.56
N TYR A 131 -2.98 5.12 -19.33
CA TYR A 131 -2.79 3.68 -19.04
C TYR A 131 -3.05 2.75 -20.23
N GLY A 132 -3.45 3.28 -21.40
CA GLY A 132 -3.79 2.48 -22.58
C GLY A 132 -5.03 1.60 -22.36
N LEU A 133 -6.02 2.10 -21.63
CA LEU A 133 -7.20 1.35 -21.19
C LEU A 133 -8.50 1.87 -21.83
N LYS A 134 -9.60 1.20 -21.51
CA LYS A 134 -10.98 1.61 -21.83
C LYS A 134 -11.85 1.50 -20.58
N GLU A 135 -11.36 2.03 -19.45
CA GLU A 135 -12.10 2.02 -18.20
C GLU A 135 -13.24 3.05 -18.19
N THR A 136 -14.27 2.77 -17.43
CA THR A 136 -15.40 3.68 -17.20
C THR A 136 -15.36 4.37 -15.84
N SER A 137 -14.44 3.93 -14.97
CA SER A 137 -14.29 4.41 -13.61
C SER A 137 -12.80 4.53 -13.29
N PRO A 138 -12.23 5.73 -13.37
CA PRO A 138 -10.82 5.96 -13.10
C PRO A 138 -10.44 5.56 -11.67
N LEU A 139 -9.25 4.98 -11.50
CA LEU A 139 -8.60 4.87 -10.20
C LEU A 139 -7.87 6.18 -9.93
N VAL A 140 -8.38 7.00 -9.04
CA VAL A 140 -7.74 8.28 -8.68
C VAL A 140 -6.89 8.13 -7.43
N TYR A 141 -7.38 7.36 -6.46
CA TYR A 141 -6.83 7.24 -5.12
C TYR A 141 -6.50 5.78 -4.81
N ALA A 142 -5.22 5.46 -4.80
CA ALA A 142 -4.73 4.14 -4.41
C ALA A 142 -4.27 4.14 -2.95
N MET A 143 -4.62 3.09 -2.21
CA MET A 143 -4.15 2.96 -0.83
C MET A 143 -2.63 2.79 -0.79
N GLY A 144 -1.92 3.69 -0.10
CA GLY A 144 -0.49 3.55 0.18
C GLY A 144 -0.25 2.76 1.45
N ASP A 145 -0.91 3.16 2.53
CA ASP A 145 -0.87 2.47 3.84
C ASP A 145 -2.21 2.64 4.56
N GLY A 146 -2.50 1.74 5.48
CA GLY A 146 -3.74 1.77 6.26
C GLY A 146 -4.92 1.03 5.63
N ASN A 147 -4.71 0.07 4.71
CA ASN A 147 -5.78 -0.72 4.06
C ASN A 147 -6.82 -1.25 5.06
N HIS A 148 -6.37 -1.89 6.17
CA HIS A 148 -7.30 -2.41 7.18
C HIS A 148 -8.01 -1.30 7.97
N SER A 149 -7.37 -0.16 8.18
CA SER A 149 -7.98 0.98 8.88
C SER A 149 -9.10 1.61 8.06
N LEU A 150 -8.88 1.83 6.77
CA LEU A 150 -9.90 2.37 5.89
C LEU A 150 -11.05 1.38 5.65
N ALA A 151 -10.74 0.09 5.47
CA ALA A 151 -11.75 -0.96 5.36
C ALA A 151 -12.60 -1.07 6.64
N THR A 152 -11.98 -0.94 7.82
CA THR A 152 -12.71 -0.89 9.10
C THR A 152 -13.62 0.33 9.18
N ALA A 153 -13.15 1.50 8.72
CA ALA A 153 -13.96 2.71 8.67
C ALA A 153 -15.19 2.52 7.78
N LYS A 154 -15.00 1.94 6.59
CA LYS A 154 -16.10 1.61 5.66
C LYS A 154 -17.12 0.68 6.28
N GLU A 155 -16.67 -0.46 6.84
CA GLU A 155 -17.58 -1.43 7.45
C GLU A 155 -18.32 -0.86 8.65
N PHE A 156 -17.67 -0.04 9.48
CA PHE A 156 -18.33 0.65 10.57
C PHE A 156 -19.40 1.61 10.07
N TYR A 157 -19.12 2.37 9.02
CA TYR A 157 -20.12 3.25 8.41
C TYR A 157 -21.31 2.46 7.83
N GLU A 158 -21.05 1.35 7.13
CA GLU A 158 -22.10 0.48 6.62
C GLU A 158 -22.93 -0.17 7.76
N GLU A 159 -22.29 -0.52 8.86
CA GLU A 159 -22.99 -0.99 10.08
C GLU A 159 -23.93 0.10 10.64
N GLN A 160 -23.43 1.34 10.74
CA GLN A 160 -24.24 2.47 11.22
C GLN A 160 -25.45 2.76 10.31
N LYS A 161 -25.32 2.60 8.99
CA LYS A 161 -26.47 2.70 8.07
C LYS A 161 -27.49 1.59 8.32
N ARG A 162 -27.05 0.36 8.52
CA ARG A 162 -27.95 -0.77 8.82
C ARG A 162 -28.66 -0.63 10.17
N GLU A 163 -27.97 -0.10 11.19
CA GLU A 163 -28.54 0.11 12.53
C GLU A 163 -29.50 1.30 12.60
N ASN A 164 -29.41 2.22 11.64
CA ASN A 164 -30.23 3.46 11.62
C ASN A 164 -30.88 3.66 10.23
N PRO A 165 -31.76 2.75 9.78
CA PRO A 165 -32.30 2.76 8.40
C PRO A 165 -33.14 4.00 8.08
N ASP A 166 -33.77 4.61 9.09
CA ASP A 166 -34.62 5.79 8.94
C ASP A 166 -33.86 7.11 9.09
N LYS A 167 -32.55 7.06 9.36
CA LYS A 167 -31.74 8.25 9.60
C LYS A 167 -30.97 8.65 8.36
N ASP A 168 -31.05 9.93 7.99
CA ASP A 168 -30.14 10.47 6.97
C ASP A 168 -28.69 10.48 7.48
N MET A 169 -27.86 9.65 6.86
CA MET A 169 -26.44 9.49 7.17
C MET A 169 -25.53 10.32 6.26
N SER A 170 -26.09 11.14 5.37
CA SER A 170 -25.31 11.92 4.39
C SER A 170 -24.28 12.87 5.03
N ASN A 171 -24.58 13.39 6.21
CA ASN A 171 -23.71 14.28 6.97
C ASN A 171 -23.13 13.65 8.25
N ALA A 172 -23.24 12.31 8.38
CA ALA A 172 -22.69 11.62 9.53
C ALA A 172 -21.15 11.64 9.52
N LEU A 173 -20.52 11.96 10.65
CA LEU A 173 -19.06 12.01 10.75
C LEU A 173 -18.40 10.68 10.40
N CYS A 174 -19.05 9.55 10.71
CA CYS A 174 -18.55 8.21 10.37
C CYS A 174 -18.57 7.90 8.87
N ARG A 175 -19.19 8.72 8.02
CA ARG A 175 -19.10 8.66 6.57
C ARG A 175 -17.72 9.04 6.05
N TYR A 176 -16.96 9.80 6.83
CA TYR A 176 -15.68 10.33 6.40
C TYR A 176 -14.53 9.70 7.19
N ALA A 177 -13.41 9.46 6.51
CA ALA A 177 -12.20 8.99 7.14
C ALA A 177 -11.04 9.97 6.91
N LEU A 178 -10.25 10.22 7.97
CA LEU A 178 -9.06 11.05 7.90
C LEU A 178 -7.99 10.34 7.07
N VAL A 179 -7.45 11.04 6.09
CA VAL A 179 -6.39 10.53 5.20
C VAL A 179 -5.34 11.58 4.93
N GLU A 180 -4.13 11.13 4.58
CA GLU A 180 -3.07 11.95 3.99
C GLU A 180 -2.94 11.56 2.51
N ILE A 181 -3.15 12.52 1.60
CA ILE A 181 -2.95 12.36 0.17
C ILE A 181 -1.49 12.72 -0.15
N VAL A 182 -0.77 11.81 -0.79
CA VAL A 182 0.63 11.96 -1.16
C VAL A 182 0.79 11.64 -2.63
N ASN A 183 1.66 12.39 -3.33
CA ASN A 183 2.00 12.06 -4.70
C ASN A 183 2.87 10.78 -4.74
N LEU A 184 2.44 9.80 -5.54
CA LEU A 184 3.20 8.57 -5.80
C LEU A 184 4.66 8.85 -6.22
N HIS A 185 4.86 9.95 -6.96
CA HIS A 185 6.18 10.34 -7.48
C HIS A 185 7.03 11.14 -6.47
N SER A 186 6.56 11.30 -5.22
CA SER A 186 7.38 11.92 -4.16
C SER A 186 8.71 11.20 -4.00
N PRO A 187 9.85 11.92 -3.99
CA PRO A 187 11.16 11.30 -3.77
C PRO A 187 11.34 10.69 -2.38
N ALA A 188 10.48 11.09 -1.43
CA ALA A 188 10.47 10.54 -0.07
C ALA A 188 9.72 9.20 0.08
N LEU A 189 9.03 8.76 -0.98
CA LEU A 189 8.43 7.42 -1.03
C LEU A 189 9.37 6.46 -1.74
N GLU A 190 9.71 5.38 -1.07
CA GLU A 190 10.45 4.25 -1.65
C GLU A 190 9.65 2.98 -1.44
N PHE A 191 9.56 2.16 -2.47
CA PHE A 191 8.89 0.88 -2.42
C PHE A 191 9.95 -0.21 -2.23
N GLU A 192 10.14 -0.62 -1.00
CA GLU A 192 11.05 -1.70 -0.67
C GLU A 192 10.35 -3.05 -0.79
N ALA A 193 10.96 -4.00 -1.47
CA ALA A 193 10.44 -5.34 -1.60
C ALA A 193 10.31 -6.00 -0.22
N ILE A 194 9.20 -6.66 0.01
CA ILE A 194 9.04 -7.56 1.14
C ILE A 194 9.36 -8.97 0.63
N HIS A 195 10.41 -9.55 1.19
CA HIS A 195 10.88 -10.88 0.83
C HIS A 195 10.05 -11.98 1.49
N ARG A 196 10.26 -13.23 1.10
CA ARG A 196 9.58 -14.39 1.65
C ARG A 196 10.57 -15.33 2.30
N ILE A 197 10.26 -15.81 3.49
CA ILE A 197 10.91 -16.97 4.11
C ILE A 197 9.87 -18.07 4.26
N VAL A 198 10.22 -19.28 3.83
CA VAL A 198 9.39 -20.47 4.03
C VAL A 198 10.11 -21.37 5.00
N THR A 199 9.41 -21.79 6.04
CA THR A 199 9.93 -22.61 7.13
C THR A 199 9.10 -23.89 7.32
N ASP A 200 9.66 -24.86 8.00
CA ASP A 200 9.02 -26.15 8.27
C ASP A 200 8.71 -26.94 6.97
N VAL A 201 9.61 -26.88 5.97
CA VAL A 201 9.46 -27.55 4.66
C VAL A 201 10.68 -28.35 4.26
N ASP A 202 10.50 -29.35 3.40
CA ASP A 202 11.59 -29.94 2.61
C ASP A 202 11.96 -28.97 1.48
N THR A 203 13.09 -28.28 1.62
CA THR A 203 13.53 -27.23 0.69
C THR A 203 13.80 -27.77 -0.70
N LYS A 204 14.30 -29.04 -0.81
CA LYS A 204 14.56 -29.69 -2.10
C LYS A 204 13.27 -30.04 -2.83
N ALA A 205 12.29 -30.58 -2.12
CA ALA A 205 10.97 -30.90 -2.67
C ALA A 205 10.27 -29.62 -3.13
N LEU A 206 10.27 -28.57 -2.30
CA LEU A 206 9.69 -27.26 -2.64
C LEU A 206 10.32 -26.67 -3.91
N MET A 207 11.67 -26.67 -3.98
CA MET A 207 12.37 -26.14 -5.15
C MET A 207 12.13 -26.96 -6.42
N SER A 208 12.02 -28.28 -6.30
CA SER A 208 11.71 -29.16 -7.45
C SER A 208 10.31 -28.87 -8.00
N GLU A 209 9.30 -28.78 -7.12
CA GLU A 209 7.92 -28.47 -7.53
C GLU A 209 7.78 -27.04 -8.06
N MET A 210 8.45 -26.06 -7.42
CA MET A 210 8.44 -24.67 -7.89
C MET A 210 9.11 -24.54 -9.27
N THR A 211 10.23 -25.22 -9.48
CA THR A 211 10.92 -25.24 -10.78
C THR A 211 10.01 -25.79 -11.87
N ALA A 212 9.29 -26.85 -11.61
CA ALA A 212 8.36 -27.44 -12.58
C ALA A 212 7.14 -26.53 -12.84
N ALA A 213 6.58 -25.91 -11.76
CA ALA A 213 5.36 -25.10 -11.86
C ALA A 213 5.59 -23.76 -12.56
N LEU A 214 6.71 -23.09 -12.25
CA LEU A 214 7.05 -21.76 -12.76
C LEU A 214 8.07 -21.78 -13.91
N GLU A 215 8.52 -22.97 -14.32
CA GLU A 215 9.56 -23.17 -15.33
C GLU A 215 10.82 -22.35 -15.01
N LEU A 216 11.37 -22.55 -13.79
CA LEU A 216 12.53 -21.78 -13.33
C LEU A 216 13.81 -22.23 -14.06
N SER A 217 14.61 -21.27 -14.50
CA SER A 217 15.94 -21.49 -15.04
C SER A 217 16.88 -20.31 -14.76
N GLU A 218 18.15 -20.44 -15.13
CA GLU A 218 19.15 -19.36 -15.06
C GLU A 218 19.10 -18.44 -16.30
N GLU A 219 18.36 -18.82 -17.33
CA GLU A 219 18.15 -18.00 -18.51
C GLU A 219 17.29 -16.77 -18.15
N LYS A 220 17.69 -15.60 -18.60
CA LYS A 220 17.01 -14.33 -18.26
C LYS A 220 15.59 -14.25 -18.82
N SER A 221 14.66 -13.86 -17.96
CA SER A 221 13.31 -13.45 -18.32
C SER A 221 12.93 -12.18 -17.56
N GLU A 222 11.68 -11.72 -17.72
CA GLU A 222 11.20 -10.48 -17.07
C GLU A 222 11.07 -10.60 -15.55
N GLN A 223 10.80 -11.81 -15.04
CA GLN A 223 10.59 -12.02 -13.60
C GLN A 223 11.76 -12.81 -13.00
N ALA A 224 12.51 -12.17 -12.10
CA ALA A 224 13.65 -12.76 -11.41
C ALA A 224 13.39 -12.92 -9.91
N ILE A 225 13.87 -14.02 -9.33
CA ILE A 225 13.92 -14.26 -7.89
C ILE A 225 15.32 -14.65 -7.48
N VAL A 226 15.76 -14.23 -6.28
CA VAL A 226 16.98 -14.77 -5.69
C VAL A 226 16.60 -15.77 -4.61
N VAL A 227 16.95 -17.01 -4.81
CA VAL A 227 16.71 -18.11 -3.88
C VAL A 227 17.89 -18.18 -2.92
N CYS A 228 17.60 -18.17 -1.63
CA CYS A 228 18.58 -18.33 -0.55
C CYS A 228 18.29 -19.65 0.18
N ASP A 229 19.19 -20.59 0.08
CA ASP A 229 19.08 -21.90 0.72
C ASP A 229 20.42 -22.29 1.34
N ASN A 230 20.42 -22.56 2.65
CA ASN A 230 21.59 -23.02 3.41
C ASN A 230 22.88 -22.17 3.20
N GLY A 231 22.70 -20.83 3.07
CA GLY A 231 23.81 -19.87 2.89
C GLY A 231 24.26 -19.67 1.45
N GLU A 232 23.66 -20.37 0.48
CA GLU A 232 23.89 -20.16 -0.94
C GLU A 232 22.79 -19.28 -1.54
N GLU A 233 23.18 -18.40 -2.47
CA GLU A 233 22.27 -17.56 -3.23
C GLU A 233 22.31 -17.90 -4.71
N LYS A 234 21.14 -18.06 -5.30
CA LYS A 234 21.02 -18.34 -6.71
C LYS A 234 19.92 -17.51 -7.35
N THR A 235 20.25 -16.76 -8.40
CA THR A 235 19.25 -16.04 -9.20
C THR A 235 18.61 -16.99 -10.19
N LEU A 236 17.28 -17.09 -10.14
CA LEU A 236 16.47 -17.85 -11.08
C LEU A 236 15.41 -16.96 -11.71
N TYR A 237 15.00 -17.31 -12.91
CA TYR A 237 14.01 -16.57 -13.68
C TYR A 237 12.76 -17.41 -13.93
N ILE A 238 11.61 -16.78 -13.82
CA ILE A 238 10.29 -17.40 -14.02
C ILE A 238 9.93 -17.28 -15.51
N HIS A 239 9.80 -18.41 -16.20
CA HIS A 239 9.40 -18.46 -17.61
C HIS A 239 7.90 -18.69 -17.80
N LYS A 240 7.22 -19.15 -16.72
CA LYS A 240 5.77 -19.35 -16.72
C LYS A 240 5.13 -18.52 -15.61
N PRO A 241 5.07 -17.18 -15.78
CA PRO A 241 4.50 -16.30 -14.78
C PRO A 241 2.98 -16.52 -14.65
N THR A 242 2.48 -16.47 -13.41
CA THR A 242 1.04 -16.57 -13.08
C THR A 242 0.45 -15.23 -12.67
N SER A 243 1.26 -14.18 -12.63
CA SER A 243 0.90 -12.80 -12.32
C SER A 243 1.80 -11.84 -13.09
N LYS A 244 1.37 -10.59 -13.22
CA LYS A 244 2.18 -9.54 -13.82
C LYS A 244 3.47 -9.26 -13.03
N LEU A 245 3.39 -9.31 -11.70
CA LEU A 245 4.53 -9.08 -10.82
C LEU A 245 5.18 -10.39 -10.38
N THR A 246 6.51 -10.37 -10.25
CA THR A 246 7.31 -11.51 -9.72
C THR A 246 6.77 -11.99 -8.37
N VAL A 247 6.48 -11.06 -7.46
CA VAL A 247 5.92 -11.38 -6.14
C VAL A 247 4.60 -12.13 -6.24
N GLY A 248 3.76 -11.82 -7.23
CA GLY A 248 2.49 -12.49 -7.46
C GLY A 248 2.67 -13.93 -7.94
N SER A 249 3.55 -14.15 -8.90
CA SER A 249 3.87 -15.49 -9.39
C SER A 249 4.42 -16.38 -8.28
N LEU A 250 5.37 -15.88 -7.49
CA LEU A 250 5.90 -16.60 -6.33
C LEU A 250 4.82 -16.88 -5.28
N GLN A 251 4.02 -15.87 -4.90
CA GLN A 251 3.00 -16.01 -3.84
C GLN A 251 1.91 -17.01 -4.24
N ASN A 252 1.46 -17.00 -5.50
CA ASN A 252 0.47 -17.96 -5.99
C ASN A 252 0.96 -19.40 -5.87
N PHE A 253 2.23 -19.64 -6.18
CA PHE A 253 2.84 -20.95 -5.99
C PHE A 253 2.92 -21.31 -4.51
N LEU A 254 3.48 -20.43 -3.67
CA LEU A 254 3.66 -20.68 -2.24
C LEU A 254 2.33 -20.93 -1.52
N ASP A 255 1.28 -20.16 -1.81
CA ASP A 255 -0.05 -20.35 -1.21
C ASP A 255 -0.62 -21.72 -1.55
N SER A 256 -0.43 -22.19 -2.78
CA SER A 256 -0.87 -23.53 -3.21
C SER A 256 -0.05 -24.63 -2.54
N TYR A 257 1.27 -24.49 -2.53
CA TYR A 257 2.19 -25.47 -1.94
C TYR A 257 1.95 -25.64 -0.45
N ILE A 258 1.89 -24.52 0.30
CA ILE A 258 1.68 -24.57 1.77
C ILE A 258 0.31 -25.16 2.11
N LYS A 259 -0.72 -24.86 1.34
CA LYS A 259 -2.06 -25.43 1.53
C LYS A 259 -2.06 -26.94 1.37
N GLU A 260 -1.26 -27.48 0.46
CA GLU A 260 -1.21 -28.90 0.13
C GLU A 260 -0.21 -29.68 1.00
N LYS A 261 0.98 -29.16 1.21
CA LYS A 261 2.12 -29.85 1.82
C LYS A 261 2.42 -29.39 3.25
N GLY A 262 1.85 -28.27 3.69
CA GLY A 262 2.19 -27.66 4.97
C GLY A 262 3.39 -26.74 4.92
N GLY A 263 3.88 -26.32 6.07
CA GLY A 263 4.91 -25.30 6.23
C GLY A 263 4.33 -23.94 6.59
N LYS A 264 5.19 -22.92 6.64
CA LYS A 264 4.81 -21.54 6.98
C LYS A 264 5.51 -20.56 6.05
N VAL A 265 4.83 -19.49 5.68
CA VAL A 265 5.40 -18.35 4.94
C VAL A 265 5.38 -17.13 5.83
N ASP A 266 6.55 -16.51 6.03
CA ASP A 266 6.68 -15.22 6.68
C ASP A 266 7.23 -14.16 5.72
N TYR A 267 6.99 -12.89 6.07
CA TYR A 267 7.23 -11.72 5.24
C TYR A 267 8.33 -10.89 5.89
N ILE A 268 9.44 -10.74 5.21
CA ILE A 268 10.70 -10.23 5.78
C ILE A 268 11.16 -8.96 5.07
N HIS A 269 11.50 -7.94 5.86
CA HIS A 269 12.19 -6.76 5.39
C HIS A 269 13.69 -6.96 5.46
N GLY A 270 14.38 -6.58 4.39
CA GLY A 270 15.83 -6.59 4.31
C GLY A 270 16.43 -7.94 3.95
N ALA A 271 17.37 -7.89 3.00
CA ALA A 271 18.04 -9.07 2.46
C ALA A 271 18.91 -9.81 3.50
N GLU A 272 19.54 -9.07 4.43
CA GLU A 272 20.39 -9.65 5.48
C GLU A 272 19.60 -10.62 6.37
N VAL A 273 18.36 -10.23 6.73
CA VAL A 273 17.50 -11.07 7.57
C VAL A 273 17.07 -12.33 6.84
N ILE A 274 16.80 -12.24 5.52
CA ILE A 274 16.52 -13.43 4.70
C ILE A 274 17.72 -14.38 4.68
N ARG A 275 18.95 -13.88 4.51
CA ARG A 275 20.17 -14.69 4.53
C ARG A 275 20.33 -15.43 5.85
N GLU A 276 20.12 -14.73 6.95
CA GLU A 276 20.20 -15.32 8.30
C GLU A 276 19.14 -16.40 8.52
N LEU A 277 17.89 -16.12 8.15
CA LEU A 277 16.79 -17.04 8.37
C LEU A 277 16.84 -18.26 7.45
N SER A 278 17.26 -18.11 6.20
CA SER A 278 17.37 -19.21 5.23
C SER A 278 18.55 -20.16 5.50
N ALA A 279 19.50 -19.75 6.35
CA ALA A 279 20.57 -20.64 6.82
C ALA A 279 20.11 -21.65 7.88
N LYS A 280 18.88 -21.52 8.39
CA LYS A 280 18.32 -22.47 9.34
C LYS A 280 17.78 -23.72 8.65
N GLU A 281 17.84 -24.85 9.34
CA GLU A 281 17.34 -26.12 8.84
C GLU A 281 15.85 -26.03 8.45
N ASN A 282 15.45 -26.70 7.36
CA ASN A 282 14.09 -26.71 6.83
C ASN A 282 13.52 -25.30 6.49
N SER A 283 14.41 -24.38 6.10
CA SER A 283 14.05 -23.01 5.79
C SER A 283 14.66 -22.59 4.45
N ILE A 284 13.90 -21.86 3.63
CA ILE A 284 14.34 -21.34 2.35
C ILE A 284 13.82 -19.91 2.15
N GLY A 285 14.69 -19.01 1.70
CA GLY A 285 14.40 -17.62 1.47
C GLY A 285 14.24 -17.28 -0.01
N PHE A 286 13.39 -16.29 -0.27
CA PHE A 286 13.18 -15.76 -1.62
C PHE A 286 13.26 -14.23 -1.54
N MET A 287 14.34 -13.67 -2.12
CA MET A 287 14.46 -12.23 -2.28
C MET A 287 13.82 -11.83 -3.61
N LEU A 288 13.03 -10.79 -3.53
CA LEU A 288 12.24 -10.24 -4.63
C LEU A 288 12.82 -8.89 -5.07
N PRO A 289 12.69 -8.52 -6.35
CA PRO A 289 13.02 -7.19 -6.81
C PRO A 289 12.08 -6.14 -6.21
N ASP A 290 12.58 -4.92 -6.07
CA ASP A 290 11.74 -3.78 -5.73
C ASP A 290 10.73 -3.53 -6.85
N MET A 291 9.54 -3.11 -6.46
CA MET A 291 8.48 -2.72 -7.40
C MET A 291 8.67 -1.26 -7.84
N GLY A 292 8.63 -1.00 -9.13
CA GLY A 292 8.60 0.36 -9.64
C GLY A 292 7.31 1.10 -9.25
N LYS A 293 7.41 2.40 -8.98
CA LYS A 293 6.22 3.22 -8.65
C LYS A 293 5.19 3.21 -9.77
N GLU A 294 5.66 3.21 -11.00
CA GLU A 294 4.86 3.16 -12.22
C GLU A 294 4.06 1.87 -12.39
N GLU A 295 4.40 0.82 -11.66
CA GLU A 295 3.69 -0.47 -11.72
C GLU A 295 2.47 -0.52 -10.81
N LEU A 296 2.36 0.37 -9.80
CA LEU A 296 1.31 0.31 -8.78
C LEU A 296 -0.08 0.45 -9.38
N PHE A 297 -0.36 1.58 -10.03
CA PHE A 297 -1.67 1.87 -10.61
C PHE A 297 -2.07 0.87 -11.70
N PRO A 298 -1.21 0.58 -12.71
CA PRO A 298 -1.53 -0.42 -13.73
C PRO A 298 -1.85 -1.80 -13.14
N THR A 299 -1.12 -2.23 -12.12
CA THR A 299 -1.37 -3.54 -11.49
C THR A 299 -2.70 -3.56 -10.74
N VAL A 300 -3.01 -2.51 -9.96
CA VAL A 300 -4.31 -2.43 -9.26
C VAL A 300 -5.48 -2.36 -10.24
N ILE A 301 -5.32 -1.67 -11.35
CA ILE A 301 -6.36 -1.54 -12.38
C ILE A 301 -6.63 -2.90 -13.07
N VAL A 302 -5.57 -3.61 -13.47
CA VAL A 302 -5.67 -4.84 -14.26
C VAL A 302 -5.93 -6.06 -13.38
N ASP A 303 -5.16 -6.25 -12.32
CA ASP A 303 -5.23 -7.43 -11.45
C ASP A 303 -6.22 -7.26 -10.29
N GLY A 304 -6.74 -6.03 -10.10
CA GLY A 304 -7.71 -5.66 -9.07
C GLY A 304 -7.13 -5.47 -7.67
N ALA A 305 -5.98 -6.04 -7.37
CA ALA A 305 -5.18 -5.80 -6.16
C ALA A 305 -3.80 -6.48 -6.29
N LEU A 306 -2.82 -5.95 -5.58
CA LEU A 306 -1.53 -6.57 -5.40
C LEU A 306 -1.62 -7.80 -4.46
N PRO A 307 -0.70 -8.75 -4.57
CA PRO A 307 -0.52 -9.77 -3.55
C PRO A 307 -0.25 -9.14 -2.18
N ARG A 308 -0.58 -9.88 -1.11
CA ARG A 308 -0.29 -9.40 0.25
C ARG A 308 1.19 -9.14 0.46
N LYS A 309 1.50 -8.01 1.09
CA LYS A 309 2.88 -7.67 1.44
C LYS A 309 3.79 -7.67 0.21
N THR A 310 3.37 -7.02 -0.85
CA THR A 310 4.18 -6.83 -2.07
C THR A 310 5.36 -5.91 -1.79
N PHE A 311 5.09 -4.78 -1.13
CA PHE A 311 6.10 -3.81 -0.76
C PHE A 311 5.81 -3.21 0.62
N SER A 312 6.81 -2.59 1.19
CA SER A 312 6.66 -1.62 2.25
C SER A 312 6.97 -0.24 1.68
N LEU A 313 6.18 0.74 2.07
CA LEU A 313 6.61 2.11 1.95
C LEU A 313 7.65 2.34 3.04
N SER A 314 8.81 2.86 2.69
CA SER A 314 9.91 3.11 3.64
C SER A 314 9.59 4.21 4.68
N LEU A 315 8.32 4.31 5.04
CA LEU A 315 7.81 5.22 6.06
C LEU A 315 8.30 4.89 7.45
N ILE A 316 9.13 3.86 7.55
CA ILE A 316 9.41 3.39 8.61
C ILE A 316 9.58 2.63 9.52
N HIS A 317 10.24 2.25 10.11
CA HIS A 317 10.58 1.58 11.37
C HIS A 317 9.85 2.09 12.64
N ILE A 318 8.77 2.88 12.49
CA ILE A 318 8.12 3.53 13.65
C ILE A 318 6.61 3.28 13.75
N SER A 319 5.94 2.79 12.73
CA SER A 319 4.46 2.74 12.73
C SER A 319 3.81 1.48 13.29
N GLU A 320 4.56 0.39 13.47
CA GLU A 320 4.05 -0.75 14.24
C GLU A 320 5.08 -1.22 15.27
N PRO A 321 4.75 -1.21 16.57
CA PRO A 321 5.54 -1.97 17.52
C PRO A 321 5.45 -3.43 17.10
N THR A 322 6.57 -4.04 16.76
CA THR A 322 6.72 -5.48 16.63
C THR A 322 6.07 -6.11 17.86
N ARG A 323 4.91 -6.72 17.67
CA ARG A 323 4.38 -7.63 18.69
C ARG A 323 5.31 -8.82 18.71
N GLN A 324 6.13 -8.88 19.76
CA GLN A 324 6.74 -10.12 20.23
C GLN A 324 5.67 -11.13 20.61
#